data_64019f4b404c732c2a16f6fda98fe4e9
#
_entry.id   64019f4b404c732c2a16f6fda98fe4e9
#
_cell.length_a   1.000
_cell.length_b   1.000
_cell.length_c   1.000
_cell.angle_alpha   90.00
_cell.angle_beta   90.00
_cell.angle_gamma   90.00
#
_symmetry.space_group_name_H-M   'P 1'
#
loop_
_entity.id
_entity.type
_entity.pdbx_description
1 polymer ?
#
loop_
_entity_poly.entity_id
_entity_poly.type
_entity_poly.pdbx_seq_one_letter_code
_entity_poly.pdbx_strand_id
1 'polypeptide(L)'
;MATEVLPDDKALREARRERALLQMEAQGIDVLILGREANARYVAGAPRLWTAGTRPFGPGCVVVRATGAVHLVSTWDEGIPDDIPHEHLFGITWNPGNLLAWLRGIEGVSEARRVGTDSLTPRFAQLLPKVFPTAELVDAEPALEAARRIKTPEEVDAIRAALVVAEASLGAAVAELRPGASERELAAVFMDAMARHGVTTPATQRVAWITTEPPSPTGRARRVGEEDLVAFDAGVVAAGYTGEVGRTWPAAPPAVAGPGRDLYGRAEDLWGRLLAACRPGAPCSDLLGAYEAAGETAPSFPIATGLGLGFDRPVVTRQLPRTAAEERLEPGMVLAVTAHVLGRDTGAVSRKDVVLVTPDGPELLTSSPHWQP
;
A
#
# COMPACT_ATOMS: atom_id res chain seq x y z
N MET A 1 25.22 -2.18 10.15
CA MET A 1 24.22 -2.23 11.24
C MET A 1 22.89 -2.31 10.53
N ALA A 2 22.10 -3.38 10.73
CA ALA A 2 20.75 -3.44 10.21
C ALA A 2 19.96 -2.30 10.87
N THR A 3 19.38 -1.42 10.08
CA THR A 3 18.46 -0.42 10.59
C THR A 3 17.24 -1.21 11.08
N GLU A 4 17.04 -1.23 12.39
CA GLU A 4 15.85 -1.83 12.99
C GLU A 4 14.65 -1.10 12.40
N VAL A 5 13.79 -1.83 11.69
CA VAL A 5 12.53 -1.24 11.19
C VAL A 5 11.74 -0.83 12.40
N LEU A 6 11.51 0.46 12.56
CA LEU A 6 10.85 1.02 13.74
C LEU A 6 9.51 0.30 13.95
N PRO A 7 9.25 -0.22 15.14
CA PRO A 7 7.92 -0.71 15.48
C PRO A 7 6.91 0.43 15.33
N ASP A 8 5.65 0.08 15.14
CA ASP A 8 4.54 1.03 15.12
C ASP A 8 4.52 1.80 16.45
N ASP A 9 5.04 3.01 16.46
CA ASP A 9 5.22 3.78 17.68
C ASP A 9 3.92 4.44 18.15
N LYS A 10 3.93 4.93 19.39
CA LYS A 10 2.76 5.54 20.00
C LYS A 10 2.29 6.79 19.25
N ALA A 11 3.21 7.63 18.80
CA ALA A 11 2.90 8.87 18.10
C ALA A 11 2.18 8.59 16.76
N LEU A 12 2.69 7.61 16.00
CA LEU A 12 2.08 7.16 14.76
C LEU A 12 0.65 6.63 14.98
N ARG A 13 0.42 5.83 16.03
CA ARG A 13 -0.91 5.30 16.36
C ARG A 13 -1.89 6.40 16.78
N GLU A 14 -1.43 7.33 17.64
CA GLU A 14 -2.24 8.45 18.10
C GLU A 14 -2.66 9.36 16.93
N ALA A 15 -1.72 9.74 16.07
CA ALA A 15 -2.00 10.57 14.90
C ALA A 15 -3.02 9.93 13.94
N ARG A 16 -2.89 8.63 13.66
CA ARG A 16 -3.86 7.90 12.82
C ARG A 16 -5.24 7.82 13.45
N ARG A 17 -5.30 7.49 14.75
CA ARG A 17 -6.58 7.40 15.49
C ARG A 17 -7.29 8.75 15.52
N GLU A 18 -6.56 9.83 15.79
CA GLU A 18 -7.11 11.18 15.76
C GLU A 18 -7.72 11.49 14.39
N ARG A 19 -7.03 11.18 13.30
CA ARG A 19 -7.58 11.36 11.95
C ARG A 19 -8.84 10.54 11.69
N ALA A 20 -8.87 9.29 12.14
CA ALA A 20 -10.06 8.46 12.02
C ALA A 20 -11.25 9.06 12.80
N LEU A 21 -11.03 9.52 14.03
CA LEU A 21 -12.05 10.16 14.86
C LEU A 21 -12.57 11.46 14.23
N LEU A 22 -11.69 12.30 13.66
CA LEU A 22 -12.08 13.51 12.93
C LEU A 22 -12.97 13.18 11.71
N GLN A 23 -12.65 12.11 10.97
CA GLN A 23 -13.48 11.68 9.85
C GLN A 23 -14.81 11.06 10.29
N MET A 24 -14.82 10.34 11.42
CA MET A 24 -16.07 9.89 12.03
C MET A 24 -16.96 11.08 12.41
N GLU A 25 -16.40 12.14 12.98
CA GLU A 25 -17.12 13.35 13.32
C GLU A 25 -17.68 14.04 12.06
N ALA A 26 -16.84 14.26 11.06
CA ALA A 26 -17.20 14.91 9.80
C ALA A 26 -18.35 14.19 9.06
N GLN A 27 -18.45 12.87 9.21
CA GLN A 27 -19.47 12.05 8.56
C GLN A 27 -20.61 11.61 9.53
N GLY A 28 -20.58 12.10 10.77
CA GLY A 28 -21.57 11.82 11.79
C GLY A 28 -21.63 10.35 12.22
N ILE A 29 -20.52 9.62 12.12
CA ILE A 29 -20.41 8.21 12.51
C ILE A 29 -20.12 8.15 14.02
N ASP A 30 -20.93 7.42 14.78
CA ASP A 30 -20.75 7.26 16.22
C ASP A 30 -19.87 6.06 16.58
N VAL A 31 -20.00 4.98 15.82
CA VAL A 31 -19.27 3.72 16.04
C VAL A 31 -18.75 3.18 14.70
N LEU A 32 -17.49 2.77 14.65
CA LEU A 32 -16.95 1.98 13.54
C LEU A 32 -16.86 0.50 13.94
N ILE A 33 -17.24 -0.38 13.03
CA ILE A 33 -17.10 -1.82 13.16
C ILE A 33 -16.31 -2.33 11.97
N LEU A 34 -15.04 -2.66 12.22
CA LEU A 34 -14.04 -2.88 11.18
C LEU A 34 -13.68 -4.35 11.04
N GLY A 35 -13.75 -4.84 9.82
CA GLY A 35 -13.37 -6.21 9.43
C GLY A 35 -12.15 -6.25 8.52
N ARG A 36 -11.81 -5.13 7.83
CA ARG A 36 -10.61 -5.04 6.98
C ARG A 36 -9.37 -4.80 7.84
N GLU A 37 -8.34 -5.61 7.59
CA GLU A 37 -7.09 -5.55 8.35
C GLU A 37 -6.43 -4.16 8.30
N ALA A 38 -6.36 -3.55 7.13
CA ALA A 38 -5.76 -2.22 6.96
C ALA A 38 -6.47 -1.16 7.81
N ASN A 39 -7.80 -1.18 7.85
CA ASN A 39 -8.59 -0.24 8.62
C ASN A 39 -8.48 -0.48 10.13
N ALA A 40 -8.57 -1.75 10.54
CA ALA A 40 -8.38 -2.13 11.96
C ALA A 40 -6.98 -1.73 12.45
N ARG A 41 -5.94 -2.01 11.66
CA ARG A 41 -4.57 -1.62 11.98
C ARG A 41 -4.37 -0.11 12.00
N TYR A 42 -5.02 0.62 11.11
CA TYR A 42 -4.93 2.09 11.06
C TYR A 42 -5.35 2.72 12.39
N VAL A 43 -6.47 2.28 12.96
CA VAL A 43 -7.01 2.84 14.20
C VAL A 43 -6.41 2.22 15.47
N ALA A 44 -6.08 0.94 15.45
CA ALA A 44 -5.59 0.21 16.62
C ALA A 44 -4.07 0.19 16.74
N GLY A 45 -3.34 0.23 15.62
CA GLY A 45 -1.90 -0.02 15.58
C GLY A 45 -1.51 -1.48 15.82
N ALA A 46 -2.45 -2.33 16.18
CA ALA A 46 -2.18 -3.74 16.42
C ALA A 46 -1.69 -4.43 15.14
N PRO A 47 -0.71 -5.37 15.24
CA PRO A 47 -0.31 -6.18 14.11
C PRO A 47 -1.48 -7.05 13.65
N ARG A 48 -1.28 -7.77 12.54
CA ARG A 48 -2.30 -8.70 12.06
C ARG A 48 -2.69 -9.67 13.16
N LEU A 49 -3.93 -9.56 13.61
CA LEU A 49 -4.48 -10.53 14.55
C LEU A 49 -4.57 -11.88 13.84
N TRP A 50 -4.01 -12.92 14.41
CA TRP A 50 -3.96 -14.24 13.76
C TRP A 50 -5.36 -14.78 13.42
N THR A 51 -6.38 -14.27 14.08
CA THR A 51 -7.79 -14.57 13.81
C THR A 51 -8.39 -13.78 12.66
N ALA A 52 -7.71 -12.71 12.20
CA ALA A 52 -8.15 -11.97 11.03
C ALA A 52 -8.12 -12.90 9.81
N GLY A 53 -9.16 -12.96 9.04
CA GLY A 53 -9.28 -13.84 7.87
C GLY A 53 -9.72 -15.28 8.17
N THR A 54 -9.71 -15.73 9.41
CA THR A 54 -10.27 -17.05 9.79
C THR A 54 -11.67 -16.95 10.37
N ARG A 55 -12.17 -15.74 10.62
CA ARG A 55 -13.49 -15.53 11.19
C ARG A 55 -14.58 -15.53 10.14
N PRO A 56 -15.54 -16.44 10.25
CA PRO A 56 -16.59 -16.54 9.26
C PRO A 56 -17.68 -15.46 9.41
N PHE A 57 -17.70 -14.66 10.49
CA PHE A 57 -18.87 -13.82 10.80
C PHE A 57 -18.62 -12.58 11.67
N GLY A 58 -17.42 -12.17 11.96
CA GLY A 58 -17.23 -11.05 12.89
C GLY A 58 -16.14 -10.07 12.49
N PRO A 59 -16.30 -8.79 12.89
CA PRO A 59 -15.27 -7.78 12.75
C PRO A 59 -14.09 -8.06 13.70
N GLY A 60 -12.95 -7.42 13.42
CA GLY A 60 -11.76 -7.48 14.26
C GLY A 60 -11.61 -6.32 15.22
N CYS A 61 -12.24 -5.17 14.93
CA CYS A 61 -12.03 -3.93 15.68
C CYS A 61 -13.32 -3.11 15.77
N VAL A 62 -13.52 -2.45 16.90
CA VAL A 62 -14.60 -1.50 17.14
C VAL A 62 -14.01 -0.20 17.67
N VAL A 63 -14.44 0.94 17.13
CA VAL A 63 -14.05 2.28 17.62
C VAL A 63 -15.31 3.04 18.01
N VAL A 64 -15.31 3.60 19.21
CA VAL A 64 -16.42 4.43 19.71
C VAL A 64 -15.97 5.88 19.72
N ARG A 65 -16.61 6.73 18.91
CA ARG A 65 -16.21 8.13 18.75
C ARG A 65 -16.30 8.93 20.07
N ALA A 66 -17.37 8.73 20.83
CA ALA A 66 -17.62 9.50 22.06
C ALA A 66 -16.55 9.32 23.14
N THR A 67 -15.94 8.15 23.23
CA THR A 67 -14.90 7.82 24.22
C THR A 67 -13.50 7.78 23.61
N GLY A 68 -13.37 7.71 22.29
CA GLY A 68 -12.13 7.43 21.59
C GLY A 68 -11.63 5.99 21.80
N ALA A 69 -12.41 5.15 22.48
CA ALA A 69 -12.01 3.79 22.84
C ALA A 69 -11.93 2.88 21.61
N VAL A 70 -10.89 2.06 21.60
CA VAL A 70 -10.70 0.98 20.62
C VAL A 70 -10.86 -0.36 21.34
N HIS A 71 -11.69 -1.23 20.76
CA HIS A 71 -11.90 -2.58 21.24
C HIS A 71 -11.50 -3.57 20.14
N LEU A 72 -10.79 -4.64 20.52
CA LEU A 72 -10.26 -5.62 19.59
C LEU A 72 -10.79 -7.02 19.86
N VAL A 73 -10.99 -7.76 18.81
CA VAL A 73 -11.21 -9.18 18.95
C VAL A 73 -9.86 -9.90 18.90
N SER A 74 -9.29 -10.14 20.06
CA SER A 74 -8.02 -10.83 20.27
C SER A 74 -8.10 -11.71 21.51
N THR A 75 -7.46 -12.87 21.43
CA THR A 75 -7.36 -13.80 22.58
C THR A 75 -6.14 -13.51 23.44
N TRP A 76 -5.14 -12.84 22.86
CA TRP A 76 -3.86 -12.55 23.51
C TRP A 76 -3.56 -11.05 23.52
N ASP A 77 -2.81 -10.65 24.51
CA ASP A 77 -2.26 -9.29 24.63
C ASP A 77 -1.00 -9.10 23.78
N GLU A 78 -0.35 -10.20 23.35
CA GLU A 78 0.88 -10.12 22.58
C GLU A 78 0.68 -9.32 21.28
N GLY A 79 1.47 -8.27 21.12
CA GLY A 79 1.42 -7.36 19.99
C GLY A 79 0.25 -6.36 20.05
N ILE A 80 -0.54 -6.34 21.11
CA ILE A 80 -1.55 -5.30 21.34
C ILE A 80 -0.85 -4.07 21.95
N PRO A 81 -1.08 -2.87 21.41
CA PRO A 81 -0.53 -1.65 21.98
C PRO A 81 -0.97 -1.41 23.44
N ASP A 82 -0.05 -0.92 24.29
CA ASP A 82 -0.29 -0.68 25.71
C ASP A 82 -1.41 0.32 26.01
N ASP A 83 -1.77 1.14 25.04
CA ASP A 83 -2.87 2.11 25.12
C ASP A 83 -4.26 1.49 24.86
N ILE A 84 -4.32 0.19 24.57
CA ILE A 84 -5.57 -0.59 24.47
C ILE A 84 -5.65 -1.52 25.67
N PRO A 85 -6.50 -1.21 26.68
CA PRO A 85 -6.57 -2.00 27.92
C PRO A 85 -7.04 -3.44 27.67
N HIS A 86 -6.60 -4.37 28.53
CA HIS A 86 -6.99 -5.78 28.44
C HIS A 86 -8.51 -5.99 28.42
N GLU A 87 -9.26 -5.20 29.19
CA GLU A 87 -10.73 -5.24 29.25
C GLU A 87 -11.41 -4.83 27.92
N HIS A 88 -10.67 -4.21 27.00
CA HIS A 88 -11.14 -3.92 25.65
C HIS A 88 -10.92 -5.09 24.68
N LEU A 89 -10.33 -6.17 25.13
CA LEU A 89 -10.09 -7.35 24.31
C LEU A 89 -11.23 -8.36 24.46
N PHE A 90 -11.65 -8.95 23.36
CA PHE A 90 -12.64 -10.01 23.33
C PHE A 90 -12.08 -11.26 22.65
N GLY A 91 -12.07 -12.35 23.41
CA GLY A 91 -11.54 -13.62 22.90
C GLY A 91 -12.30 -14.19 21.72
N ILE A 92 -11.68 -15.17 21.03
CA ILE A 92 -12.30 -15.87 19.92
C ILE A 92 -13.57 -16.54 20.37
N THR A 93 -14.65 -16.35 19.60
CA THR A 93 -15.89 -17.12 19.74
C THR A 93 -16.40 -17.57 18.39
N TRP A 94 -16.94 -18.78 18.33
CA TRP A 94 -17.65 -19.32 17.17
C TRP A 94 -19.15 -19.06 17.25
N ASN A 95 -19.64 -18.64 18.42
CA ASN A 95 -21.04 -18.29 18.60
C ASN A 95 -21.24 -16.79 18.35
N PRO A 96 -21.95 -16.41 17.28
CA PRO A 96 -22.20 -15.00 16.99
C PRO A 96 -23.01 -14.30 18.09
N GLY A 97 -23.79 -15.03 18.88
CA GLY A 97 -24.52 -14.48 20.03
C GLY A 97 -23.61 -13.87 21.10
N ASN A 98 -22.46 -14.49 21.36
CA ASN A 98 -21.48 -13.96 22.30
C ASN A 98 -20.88 -12.64 21.79
N LEU A 99 -20.58 -12.55 20.49
CA LEU A 99 -20.07 -11.34 19.89
C LEU A 99 -21.09 -10.19 19.94
N LEU A 100 -22.39 -10.50 19.70
CA LEU A 100 -23.45 -9.49 19.84
C LEU A 100 -23.62 -9.03 21.28
N ALA A 101 -23.51 -9.95 22.25
CA ALA A 101 -23.58 -9.61 23.67
C ALA A 101 -22.41 -8.67 24.09
N TRP A 102 -21.20 -9.01 23.63
CA TRP A 102 -20.03 -8.16 23.86
C TRP A 102 -20.21 -6.76 23.25
N LEU A 103 -20.62 -6.67 21.99
CA LEU A 103 -20.86 -5.38 21.33
C LEU A 103 -21.84 -4.49 22.11
N ARG A 104 -22.95 -5.08 22.64
CA ARG A 104 -23.92 -4.34 23.46
C ARG A 104 -23.36 -3.88 24.80
N GLY A 105 -22.35 -4.54 25.33
CA GLY A 105 -21.67 -4.20 26.57
C GLY A 105 -20.65 -3.08 26.43
N ILE A 106 -20.27 -2.68 25.21
CA ILE A 106 -19.32 -1.59 24.98
C ILE A 106 -20.02 -0.25 25.26
N GLU A 107 -19.40 0.58 26.08
CA GLU A 107 -19.89 1.92 26.40
C GLU A 107 -20.05 2.77 25.13
N GLY A 108 -21.19 3.44 24.98
CA GLY A 108 -21.53 4.29 23.83
C GLY A 108 -22.09 3.54 22.61
N VAL A 109 -22.08 2.20 22.62
CA VAL A 109 -22.60 1.41 21.50
C VAL A 109 -24.14 1.42 21.47
N SER A 110 -24.79 1.37 22.62
CA SER A 110 -26.27 1.38 22.70
C SER A 110 -26.90 2.70 22.30
N GLU A 111 -26.16 3.80 22.41
CA GLU A 111 -26.59 5.15 22.09
C GLU A 111 -26.30 5.55 20.63
N ALA A 112 -25.54 4.71 19.91
CA ALA A 112 -25.12 5.00 18.53
C ALA A 112 -26.34 5.13 17.61
N ARG A 113 -26.37 6.20 16.83
CA ARG A 113 -27.39 6.49 15.82
C ARG A 113 -26.91 6.17 14.41
N ARG A 114 -25.60 6.25 14.19
CA ARG A 114 -24.98 5.99 12.90
C ARG A 114 -23.73 5.12 13.08
N VAL A 115 -23.75 3.94 12.47
CA VAL A 115 -22.69 2.92 12.62
C VAL A 115 -22.08 2.62 11.27
N GLY A 116 -20.77 2.89 11.15
CA GLY A 116 -19.98 2.65 9.95
C GLY A 116 -19.40 1.23 9.96
N THR A 117 -19.45 0.56 8.83
CA THR A 117 -18.84 -0.77 8.63
C THR A 117 -18.07 -0.82 7.32
N ASP A 118 -16.91 -1.50 7.30
CA ASP A 118 -16.06 -1.61 6.11
C ASP A 118 -16.10 -2.99 5.44
N SER A 119 -16.40 -4.03 6.20
CA SER A 119 -16.45 -5.39 5.68
C SER A 119 -17.30 -6.28 6.57
N LEU A 120 -18.43 -6.70 6.05
CA LEU A 120 -19.34 -7.62 6.74
C LEU A 120 -19.57 -8.89 5.92
N THR A 121 -19.52 -10.04 6.60
CA THR A 121 -20.08 -11.25 5.99
C THR A 121 -21.61 -11.14 5.93
N PRO A 122 -22.29 -11.83 4.99
CA PRO A 122 -23.75 -11.84 4.91
C PRO A 122 -24.42 -12.23 6.24
N ARG A 123 -23.82 -13.14 6.99
CA ARG A 123 -24.30 -13.54 8.31
C ARG A 123 -24.25 -12.40 9.31
N PHE A 124 -23.14 -11.67 9.35
CA PHE A 124 -22.97 -10.59 10.30
C PHE A 124 -23.84 -9.37 9.94
N ALA A 125 -23.99 -9.08 8.66
CA ALA A 125 -24.93 -8.04 8.19
C ALA A 125 -26.38 -8.28 8.65
N GLN A 126 -26.82 -9.54 8.72
CA GLN A 126 -28.15 -9.91 9.25
C GLN A 126 -28.24 -9.81 10.78
N LEU A 127 -27.12 -9.91 11.49
CA LEU A 127 -27.09 -9.90 12.95
C LEU A 127 -26.87 -8.51 13.55
N LEU A 128 -26.14 -7.66 12.86
CA LEU A 128 -25.76 -6.35 13.34
C LEU A 128 -26.97 -5.45 13.72
N PRO A 129 -28.10 -5.45 12.98
CA PRO A 129 -29.30 -4.71 13.36
C PRO A 129 -29.90 -5.14 14.72
N LYS A 130 -29.55 -6.35 15.22
CA LYS A 130 -29.98 -6.78 16.57
C LYS A 130 -29.22 -6.08 17.69
N VAL A 131 -28.00 -5.59 17.41
CA VAL A 131 -27.23 -4.74 18.33
C VAL A 131 -27.68 -3.30 18.22
N PHE A 132 -27.93 -2.84 17.01
CA PHE A 132 -28.26 -1.46 16.66
C PHE A 132 -29.66 -1.38 16.02
N PRO A 133 -30.74 -1.58 16.79
CA PRO A 133 -32.09 -1.66 16.21
C PRO A 133 -32.61 -0.34 15.63
N THR A 134 -32.07 0.78 16.07
CA THR A 134 -32.47 2.13 15.66
C THR A 134 -31.40 2.91 14.92
N ALA A 135 -30.19 2.36 14.80
CA ALA A 135 -29.09 3.03 14.13
C ALA A 135 -29.15 2.85 12.60
N GLU A 136 -28.71 3.86 11.89
CA GLU A 136 -28.40 3.78 10.47
C GLU A 136 -27.05 3.05 10.29
N LEU A 137 -27.04 1.99 9.49
CA LEU A 137 -25.81 1.32 9.08
C LEU A 137 -25.29 1.92 7.79
N VAL A 138 -24.05 2.38 7.78
CA VAL A 138 -23.44 3.06 6.63
C VAL A 138 -22.11 2.44 6.25
N ASP A 139 -21.68 2.69 5.02
CA ASP A 139 -20.33 2.36 4.56
C ASP A 139 -19.31 3.25 5.28
N ALA A 140 -18.34 2.64 5.95
CA ALA A 140 -17.25 3.33 6.64
C ALA A 140 -16.06 3.65 5.72
N GLU A 141 -15.98 3.02 4.54
CA GLU A 141 -14.81 3.18 3.68
C GLU A 141 -14.56 4.63 3.26
N PRO A 142 -15.58 5.46 2.92
CA PRO A 142 -15.35 6.86 2.61
C PRO A 142 -14.66 7.66 3.73
N ALA A 143 -15.02 7.38 5.00
CA ALA A 143 -14.40 8.04 6.16
C ALA A 143 -12.94 7.57 6.35
N LEU A 144 -12.71 6.28 6.23
CA LEU A 144 -11.39 5.68 6.43
C LEU A 144 -10.45 5.99 5.25
N GLU A 145 -10.95 6.00 4.02
CA GLU A 145 -10.19 6.48 2.86
C GLU A 145 -9.78 7.93 3.04
N ALA A 146 -10.69 8.80 3.47
CA ALA A 146 -10.39 10.21 3.74
C ALA A 146 -9.34 10.37 4.85
N ALA A 147 -9.39 9.53 5.90
CA ALA A 147 -8.38 9.54 6.96
C ALA A 147 -7.00 9.13 6.45
N ARG A 148 -6.90 8.07 5.63
CA ARG A 148 -5.64 7.49 5.15
C ARG A 148 -5.03 8.21 3.96
N ARG A 149 -5.84 8.90 3.14
CA ARG A 149 -5.40 9.51 1.88
C ARG A 149 -4.29 10.54 2.08
N ILE A 150 -4.42 11.38 3.10
CA ILE A 150 -3.43 12.40 3.47
C ILE A 150 -2.59 11.86 4.62
N LYS A 151 -1.30 11.67 4.40
CA LYS A 151 -0.39 11.09 5.38
C LYS A 151 -0.02 12.10 6.46
N THR A 152 0.08 11.61 7.70
CA THR A 152 0.73 12.38 8.77
C THR A 152 2.25 12.35 8.59
N PRO A 153 3.02 13.26 9.22
CA PRO A 153 4.49 13.19 9.19
C PRO A 153 5.02 11.82 9.62
N GLU A 154 4.46 11.22 10.66
CA GLU A 154 4.85 9.92 11.19
C GLU A 154 4.56 8.78 10.19
N GLU A 155 3.47 8.89 9.43
CA GLU A 155 3.18 7.94 8.34
C GLU A 155 4.17 8.07 7.18
N VAL A 156 4.58 9.29 6.85
CA VAL A 156 5.63 9.52 5.83
C VAL A 156 6.96 8.91 6.28
N ASP A 157 7.32 9.07 7.56
CA ASP A 157 8.55 8.47 8.12
C ASP A 157 8.49 6.94 8.12
N ALA A 158 7.33 6.35 8.42
CA ALA A 158 7.13 4.90 8.32
C ALA A 158 7.26 4.40 6.85
N ILE A 159 6.75 5.15 5.87
CA ILE A 159 6.94 4.84 4.45
C ILE A 159 8.42 4.97 4.06
N ARG A 160 9.14 6.01 4.52
CA ARG A 160 10.58 6.16 4.29
C ARG A 160 11.37 4.97 4.85
N ALA A 161 11.03 4.51 6.06
CA ALA A 161 11.66 3.32 6.66
C ALA A 161 11.42 2.06 5.80
N ALA A 162 10.20 1.85 5.29
CA ALA A 162 9.90 0.76 4.38
C ALA A 162 10.69 0.88 3.05
N LEU A 163 10.84 2.09 2.51
CA LEU A 163 11.62 2.34 1.30
C LEU A 163 13.09 2.02 1.48
N VAL A 164 13.70 2.32 2.62
CA VAL A 164 15.10 1.95 2.92
C VAL A 164 15.30 0.44 2.75
N VAL A 165 14.37 -0.37 3.25
CA VAL A 165 14.44 -1.84 3.11
C VAL A 165 14.22 -2.28 1.68
N ALA A 166 13.23 -1.70 0.98
CA ALA A 166 12.95 -2.02 -0.42
C ALA A 166 14.15 -1.71 -1.33
N GLU A 167 14.74 -0.53 -1.17
CA GLU A 167 15.90 -0.07 -1.94
C GLU A 167 17.16 -0.90 -1.66
N ALA A 168 17.44 -1.23 -0.40
CA ALA A 168 18.56 -2.09 -0.04
C ALA A 168 18.40 -3.50 -0.64
N SER A 169 17.18 -4.04 -0.59
CA SER A 169 16.87 -5.37 -1.14
C SER A 169 16.93 -5.39 -2.67
N LEU A 170 16.47 -4.30 -3.32
CA LEU A 170 16.65 -4.11 -4.76
C LEU A 170 18.11 -4.06 -5.13
N GLY A 171 18.92 -3.27 -4.42
CA GLY A 171 20.37 -3.15 -4.66
C GLY A 171 21.09 -4.49 -4.57
N ALA A 172 20.73 -5.32 -3.59
CA ALA A 172 21.27 -6.66 -3.44
C ALA A 172 20.92 -7.56 -4.65
N ALA A 173 19.65 -7.53 -5.10
CA ALA A 173 19.22 -8.32 -6.25
C ALA A 173 19.87 -7.86 -7.56
N VAL A 174 20.00 -6.55 -7.76
CA VAL A 174 20.68 -5.98 -8.94
C VAL A 174 22.17 -6.33 -8.96
N ALA A 175 22.84 -6.39 -7.82
CA ALA A 175 24.25 -6.77 -7.73
C ALA A 175 24.53 -8.21 -8.20
N GLU A 176 23.52 -9.08 -8.13
CA GLU A 176 23.59 -10.47 -8.63
C GLU A 176 23.10 -10.65 -10.08
N LEU A 177 22.69 -9.54 -10.72
CA LEU A 177 22.25 -9.60 -12.12
C LEU A 177 23.43 -9.86 -13.05
N ARG A 178 23.35 -10.97 -13.81
CA ARG A 178 24.32 -11.37 -14.82
C ARG A 178 23.68 -12.33 -15.82
N PRO A 179 24.25 -12.48 -17.01
CA PRO A 179 23.85 -13.56 -17.91
C PRO A 179 23.94 -14.92 -17.22
N GLY A 180 22.93 -15.75 -17.44
CA GLY A 180 22.82 -17.08 -16.82
C GLY A 180 22.09 -17.08 -15.45
N ALA A 181 21.95 -15.95 -14.76
CA ALA A 181 21.10 -15.86 -13.57
C ALA A 181 19.64 -16.15 -13.93
N SER A 182 18.86 -16.67 -13.00
CA SER A 182 17.41 -16.85 -13.20
C SER A 182 16.61 -15.80 -12.44
N GLU A 183 15.41 -15.47 -12.95
CA GLU A 183 14.46 -14.59 -12.26
C GLU A 183 14.22 -15.04 -10.81
N ARG A 184 14.22 -16.36 -10.56
CA ARG A 184 14.00 -16.93 -9.22
C ARG A 184 15.20 -16.74 -8.30
N GLU A 185 16.44 -16.87 -8.81
CA GLU A 185 17.64 -16.58 -8.02
C GLU A 185 17.70 -15.12 -7.61
N LEU A 186 17.37 -14.19 -8.52
CA LEU A 186 17.30 -12.75 -8.22
C LEU A 186 16.22 -12.44 -7.17
N ALA A 187 15.04 -13.05 -7.30
CA ALA A 187 13.98 -12.91 -6.30
C ALA A 187 14.38 -13.48 -4.93
N ALA A 188 15.13 -14.59 -4.88
CA ALA A 188 15.63 -15.18 -3.64
C ALA A 188 16.62 -14.25 -2.93
N VAL A 189 17.51 -13.59 -3.67
CA VAL A 189 18.43 -12.58 -3.11
C VAL A 189 17.68 -11.41 -2.51
N PHE A 190 16.67 -10.90 -3.22
CA PHE A 190 15.79 -9.86 -2.69
C PHE A 190 15.13 -10.26 -1.37
N MET A 191 14.55 -11.45 -1.31
CA MET A 191 13.88 -11.97 -0.12
C MET A 191 14.85 -12.16 1.06
N ASP A 192 16.06 -12.66 0.81
CA ASP A 192 17.09 -12.81 1.84
C ASP A 192 17.54 -11.44 2.39
N ALA A 193 17.78 -10.48 1.50
CA ALA A 193 18.15 -9.12 1.89
C ALA A 193 17.05 -8.46 2.73
N MET A 194 15.78 -8.56 2.30
CA MET A 194 14.62 -8.07 3.04
C MET A 194 14.53 -8.68 4.43
N ALA A 195 14.71 -10.00 4.54
CA ALA A 195 14.66 -10.70 5.82
C ALA A 195 15.80 -10.29 6.77
N ARG A 196 16.99 -9.99 6.24
CA ARG A 196 18.12 -9.46 7.03
C ARG A 196 17.86 -8.08 7.62
N HIS A 197 16.95 -7.32 7.02
CA HIS A 197 16.44 -6.04 7.55
C HIS A 197 15.25 -6.22 8.50
N GLY A 198 14.90 -7.44 8.91
CA GLY A 198 13.81 -7.74 9.83
C GLY A 198 12.41 -7.70 9.18
N VAL A 199 12.33 -7.57 7.86
CA VAL A 199 11.07 -7.56 7.11
C VAL A 199 10.87 -8.89 6.40
N THR A 200 9.70 -9.50 6.58
CA THR A 200 9.41 -10.84 6.03
C THR A 200 8.20 -10.86 5.08
N THR A 201 7.59 -9.70 4.83
CA THR A 201 6.39 -9.60 4.00
C THR A 201 6.71 -8.79 2.73
N PRO A 202 6.83 -9.43 1.57
CA PRO A 202 6.93 -8.73 0.30
C PRO A 202 5.59 -8.10 -0.07
N ALA A 203 5.61 -6.90 -0.65
CA ALA A 203 4.42 -6.27 -1.22
C ALA A 203 4.16 -6.67 -2.67
N THR A 204 5.19 -7.12 -3.37
CA THR A 204 5.12 -7.53 -4.78
C THR A 204 5.20 -9.05 -4.93
N GLN A 205 4.43 -9.59 -5.88
CA GLN A 205 4.43 -11.04 -6.16
C GLN A 205 5.59 -11.45 -7.09
N ARG A 206 6.06 -10.53 -7.93
CA ARG A 206 7.11 -10.79 -8.91
C ARG A 206 8.19 -9.72 -8.79
N VAL A 207 9.29 -10.11 -8.19
CA VAL A 207 10.41 -9.20 -7.90
C VAL A 207 11.27 -8.90 -9.12
N ALA A 208 11.51 -9.89 -9.98
CA ALA A 208 12.37 -9.76 -11.15
C ALA A 208 11.80 -10.51 -12.35
N TRP A 209 11.92 -9.93 -13.55
CA TRP A 209 11.54 -10.59 -14.81
C TRP A 209 12.26 -10.02 -16.03
N ILE A 210 12.45 -10.87 -17.02
CA ILE A 210 12.97 -10.49 -18.33
C ILE A 210 11.84 -9.81 -19.11
N THR A 211 12.10 -8.61 -19.63
CA THR A 211 11.03 -7.75 -20.18
C THR A 211 10.61 -8.09 -21.61
N THR A 212 11.41 -8.86 -22.35
CA THR A 212 11.15 -9.25 -23.77
C THR A 212 10.04 -10.28 -23.93
N GLU A 213 9.63 -10.94 -22.85
CA GLU A 213 8.60 -11.98 -22.92
C GLU A 213 7.47 -11.79 -21.90
N PRO A 214 6.24 -12.22 -22.28
CA PRO A 214 5.14 -12.23 -21.36
C PRO A 214 5.42 -13.15 -20.15
N PRO A 215 4.83 -12.90 -18.99
CA PRO A 215 4.96 -13.75 -17.82
C PRO A 215 4.63 -15.20 -18.17
N SER A 216 5.55 -16.13 -17.88
CA SER A 216 5.28 -17.56 -18.10
C SER A 216 4.23 -18.07 -17.11
N PRO A 217 3.06 -18.54 -17.57
CA PRO A 217 2.05 -19.09 -16.68
C PRO A 217 2.51 -20.39 -16.01
N THR A 218 3.54 -21.04 -16.51
CA THR A 218 4.04 -22.32 -15.99
C THR A 218 5.14 -22.18 -14.93
N GLY A 219 5.50 -20.93 -14.56
CA GLY A 219 6.51 -20.68 -13.50
C GLY A 219 7.91 -21.23 -13.81
N ARG A 220 8.22 -21.54 -15.09
CA ARG A 220 9.59 -21.91 -15.48
C ARG A 220 10.49 -20.69 -15.29
N ALA A 221 11.43 -20.78 -14.37
CA ALA A 221 12.47 -19.77 -14.22
C ALA A 221 13.29 -19.70 -15.50
N ARG A 222 13.25 -18.54 -16.19
CA ARG A 222 14.13 -18.26 -17.33
C ARG A 222 15.51 -17.87 -16.82
N ARG A 223 16.49 -18.09 -17.68
CA ARG A 223 17.84 -17.57 -17.47
C ARG A 223 18.03 -16.32 -18.30
N VAL A 224 18.61 -15.34 -17.69
CA VAL A 224 18.93 -14.04 -18.28
C VAL A 224 19.97 -14.22 -19.37
N GLY A 225 19.70 -13.72 -20.57
CA GLY A 225 20.63 -13.64 -21.69
C GLY A 225 21.47 -12.36 -21.64
N GLU A 226 22.51 -12.27 -22.47
CA GLU A 226 23.42 -11.09 -22.51
C GLU A 226 22.72 -9.80 -22.94
N GLU A 227 21.74 -9.89 -23.84
CA GLU A 227 21.02 -8.74 -24.38
C GLU A 227 19.70 -8.43 -23.63
N ASP A 228 19.37 -9.21 -22.59
CA ASP A 228 18.12 -9.06 -21.90
C ASP A 228 18.10 -7.80 -21.03
N LEU A 229 16.92 -7.16 -20.99
CA LEU A 229 16.56 -6.17 -20.00
C LEU A 229 15.75 -6.84 -18.90
N VAL A 230 16.19 -6.67 -17.66
CA VAL A 230 15.55 -7.26 -16.48
C VAL A 230 14.89 -6.15 -15.67
N ALA A 231 13.57 -6.21 -15.54
CA ALA A 231 12.83 -5.33 -14.66
C ALA A 231 12.75 -5.93 -13.26
N PHE A 232 12.88 -5.06 -12.28
CA PHE A 232 12.69 -5.33 -10.86
C PHE A 232 11.54 -4.50 -10.32
N ASP A 233 10.69 -5.12 -9.52
CA ASP A 233 9.65 -4.46 -8.73
C ASP A 233 9.83 -4.86 -7.27
N ALA A 234 10.49 -3.98 -6.52
CA ALA A 234 10.88 -4.23 -5.15
C ALA A 234 9.88 -3.59 -4.20
N GLY A 235 8.94 -4.39 -3.70
CA GLY A 235 7.94 -3.96 -2.73
C GLY A 235 8.06 -4.73 -1.42
N VAL A 236 8.01 -4.02 -0.30
CA VAL A 236 8.03 -4.59 1.05
C VAL A 236 6.89 -3.99 1.89
N VAL A 237 6.42 -4.75 2.88
CA VAL A 237 5.51 -4.25 3.92
C VAL A 237 6.26 -4.25 5.25
N ALA A 238 6.66 -3.07 5.70
CA ALA A 238 7.36 -2.86 6.96
C ALA A 238 6.47 -2.07 7.93
N ALA A 239 6.30 -2.57 9.16
CA ALA A 239 5.39 -1.99 10.17
C ALA A 239 3.96 -1.71 9.64
N GLY A 240 3.53 -2.42 8.58
CA GLY A 240 2.26 -2.26 7.89
C GLY A 240 2.29 -1.29 6.72
N TYR A 241 3.30 -0.46 6.58
CA TYR A 241 3.44 0.46 5.45
C TYR A 241 4.14 -0.18 4.28
N THR A 242 3.69 0.17 3.09
CA THR A 242 4.27 -0.33 1.85
C THR A 242 5.36 0.63 1.38
N GLY A 243 6.56 0.09 1.12
CA GLY A 243 7.61 0.77 0.37
C GLY A 243 7.80 0.06 -0.97
N GLU A 244 7.76 0.80 -2.07
CA GLU A 244 7.87 0.25 -3.42
C GLU A 244 8.87 1.04 -4.26
N VAL A 245 9.72 0.31 -4.99
CA VAL A 245 10.63 0.89 -5.97
C VAL A 245 10.81 -0.08 -7.14
N GLY A 246 10.81 0.44 -8.35
CA GLY A 246 10.97 -0.37 -9.56
C GLY A 246 12.04 0.17 -10.49
N ARG A 247 12.85 -0.73 -11.05
CA ARG A 247 13.95 -0.39 -11.97
C ARG A 247 14.09 -1.44 -13.06
N THR A 248 14.58 -1.02 -14.22
CA THR A 248 15.03 -1.95 -15.26
C THR A 248 16.53 -1.80 -15.46
N TRP A 249 17.23 -2.92 -15.53
CA TRP A 249 18.67 -3.00 -15.72
C TRP A 249 19.01 -3.92 -16.88
N PRO A 250 20.04 -3.59 -17.71
CA PRO A 250 20.57 -4.52 -18.69
C PRO A 250 21.37 -5.63 -18.00
N ALA A 251 21.29 -6.84 -18.53
CA ALA A 251 21.98 -8.01 -17.97
C ALA A 251 23.51 -7.89 -18.05
N ALA A 252 24.04 -7.26 -19.10
CA ALA A 252 25.46 -7.04 -19.32
C ALA A 252 25.72 -5.59 -19.78
N PRO A 253 26.02 -4.65 -18.85
CA PRO A 253 26.51 -3.33 -19.23
C PRO A 253 27.93 -3.45 -19.82
N PRO A 254 28.29 -2.76 -20.88
CA PRO A 254 27.64 -1.63 -21.55
C PRO A 254 26.86 -2.01 -22.83
N ALA A 255 26.41 -3.25 -22.95
CA ALA A 255 25.88 -3.82 -24.19
C ALA A 255 24.54 -3.21 -24.68
N VAL A 256 23.97 -2.22 -23.98
CA VAL A 256 22.76 -1.54 -24.45
C VAL A 256 23.13 -0.52 -25.53
N ALA A 257 23.19 -0.97 -26.77
CA ALA A 257 23.37 -0.14 -27.96
C ALA A 257 22.03 -0.01 -28.71
N GLY A 258 21.91 1.06 -29.51
CA GLY A 258 20.76 1.23 -30.42
C GLY A 258 19.42 1.29 -29.71
N PRO A 259 18.42 0.44 -30.09
CA PRO A 259 17.03 0.55 -29.65
C PRO A 259 16.82 0.45 -28.13
N GLY A 260 17.68 -0.28 -27.43
CA GLY A 260 17.61 -0.38 -25.97
C GLY A 260 17.94 0.93 -25.26
N ARG A 261 18.96 1.65 -25.74
CA ARG A 261 19.33 2.98 -25.22
C ARG A 261 18.19 3.99 -25.40
N ASP A 262 17.53 3.96 -26.54
CA ASP A 262 16.39 4.84 -26.85
C ASP A 262 15.24 4.63 -25.86
N LEU A 263 14.97 3.39 -25.45
CA LEU A 263 13.95 3.10 -24.43
C LEU A 263 14.22 3.79 -23.09
N TYR A 264 15.48 3.84 -22.66
CA TYR A 264 15.82 4.53 -21.42
C TYR A 264 15.63 6.04 -21.54
N GLY A 265 16.02 6.63 -22.68
CA GLY A 265 15.80 8.07 -22.94
C GLY A 265 14.31 8.43 -22.92
N ARG A 266 13.47 7.60 -23.56
CA ARG A 266 12.01 7.77 -23.56
C ARG A 266 11.42 7.58 -22.17
N ALA A 267 11.90 6.61 -21.38
CA ALA A 267 11.45 6.38 -20.02
C ALA A 267 11.80 7.55 -19.10
N GLU A 268 12.97 8.17 -19.29
CA GLU A 268 13.38 9.34 -18.51
C GLU A 268 12.58 10.59 -18.87
N ASP A 269 12.30 10.83 -20.15
CA ASP A 269 11.39 11.92 -20.58
C ASP A 269 9.98 11.74 -20.00
N LEU A 270 9.43 10.52 -20.09
CA LEU A 270 8.13 10.19 -19.51
C LEU A 270 8.15 10.40 -17.99
N TRP A 271 9.22 9.94 -17.30
CA TRP A 271 9.35 10.12 -15.85
C TRP A 271 9.34 11.61 -15.46
N GLY A 272 10.10 12.44 -16.16
CA GLY A 272 10.11 13.88 -15.92
C GLY A 272 8.73 14.53 -16.02
N ARG A 273 7.93 14.09 -17.00
CA ARG A 273 6.53 14.55 -17.20
C ARG A 273 5.60 14.06 -16.09
N LEU A 274 5.71 12.79 -15.70
CA LEU A 274 4.94 12.22 -14.59
C LEU A 274 5.23 12.93 -13.27
N LEU A 275 6.51 13.14 -12.97
CA LEU A 275 6.92 13.87 -11.76
C LEU A 275 6.37 15.30 -11.75
N ALA A 276 6.44 16.02 -12.88
CA ALA A 276 5.87 17.36 -13.01
C ALA A 276 4.34 17.38 -12.86
N ALA A 277 3.65 16.29 -13.19
CA ALA A 277 2.21 16.16 -12.99
C ALA A 277 1.82 15.89 -11.52
N CYS A 278 2.74 15.42 -10.67
CA CYS A 278 2.51 15.17 -9.25
C CYS A 278 2.50 16.45 -8.39
N ARG A 279 1.87 17.52 -8.86
CA ARG A 279 1.80 18.80 -8.13
C ARG A 279 0.46 18.95 -7.37
N PRO A 280 0.44 19.74 -6.28
CA PRO A 280 -0.81 19.98 -5.54
C PRO A 280 -1.86 20.63 -6.43
N GLY A 281 -3.11 20.17 -6.30
CA GLY A 281 -4.25 20.63 -7.08
C GLY A 281 -4.36 20.08 -8.51
N ALA A 282 -3.36 19.34 -9.00
CA ALA A 282 -3.43 18.70 -10.32
C ALA A 282 -4.50 17.60 -10.33
N PRO A 283 -5.31 17.47 -11.39
CA PRO A 283 -6.19 16.33 -11.52
C PRO A 283 -5.39 15.06 -11.82
N CYS A 284 -5.85 13.90 -11.34
CA CYS A 284 -5.21 12.61 -11.59
C CYS A 284 -5.08 12.26 -13.08
N SER A 285 -5.95 12.84 -13.92
CA SER A 285 -5.87 12.71 -15.38
C SER A 285 -4.58 13.30 -15.99
N ASP A 286 -3.92 14.26 -15.32
CA ASP A 286 -2.65 14.82 -15.80
C ASP A 286 -1.55 13.75 -15.88
N LEU A 287 -1.60 12.73 -15.02
CA LEU A 287 -0.68 11.59 -15.09
C LEU A 287 -0.89 10.75 -16.36
N LEU A 288 -2.13 10.56 -16.81
CA LEU A 288 -2.40 9.94 -18.11
C LEU A 288 -2.00 10.86 -19.27
N GLY A 289 -2.27 12.16 -19.14
CA GLY A 289 -1.84 13.17 -20.11
C GLY A 289 -0.32 13.22 -20.30
N ALA A 290 0.48 12.89 -19.25
CA ALA A 290 1.94 12.78 -19.35
C ALA A 290 2.37 11.67 -20.32
N TYR A 291 1.68 10.50 -20.31
CA TYR A 291 1.91 9.43 -21.28
C TYR A 291 1.57 9.87 -22.72
N GLU A 292 0.42 10.51 -22.90
CA GLU A 292 0.00 11.00 -24.20
C GLU A 292 0.99 12.04 -24.75
N ALA A 293 1.42 12.98 -23.91
CA ALA A 293 2.39 14.03 -24.27
C ALA A 293 3.79 13.48 -24.57
N ALA A 294 4.16 12.32 -24.00
CA ALA A 294 5.39 11.61 -24.34
C ALA A 294 5.26 10.72 -25.59
N GLY A 295 4.07 10.60 -26.16
CA GLY A 295 3.79 9.66 -27.27
C GLY A 295 3.81 8.19 -26.83
N GLU A 296 3.64 7.93 -25.55
CA GLU A 296 3.69 6.59 -24.97
C GLU A 296 2.28 6.05 -24.67
N THR A 297 2.15 4.72 -24.68
CA THR A 297 0.90 4.07 -24.31
C THR A 297 0.93 3.69 -22.83
N ALA A 298 0.00 4.21 -22.05
CA ALA A 298 -0.16 3.80 -20.66
C ALA A 298 -0.42 2.28 -20.54
N PRO A 299 0.25 1.57 -19.62
CA PRO A 299 0.08 0.14 -19.45
C PRO A 299 -1.32 -0.24 -18.94
N SER A 300 -1.62 -1.54 -18.89
CA SER A 300 -2.88 -2.06 -18.35
C SER A 300 -2.94 -2.10 -16.83
N PHE A 301 -1.79 -1.98 -16.17
CA PHE A 301 -1.68 -1.87 -14.71
C PHE A 301 -1.70 -0.39 -14.27
N PRO A 302 -1.93 -0.08 -12.99
CA PRO A 302 -1.91 1.28 -12.47
C PRO A 302 -0.57 1.97 -12.71
N ILE A 303 -0.61 3.20 -13.21
CA ILE A 303 0.57 4.07 -13.40
C ILE A 303 0.86 4.93 -12.16
N ALA A 304 -0.14 5.10 -11.31
CA ALA A 304 0.04 5.69 -9.99
C ALA A 304 -0.96 5.08 -8.99
N THR A 305 -0.50 4.85 -7.77
CA THR A 305 -1.33 4.39 -6.65
C THR A 305 -0.94 5.13 -5.39
N GLY A 306 -1.93 5.52 -4.58
CA GLY A 306 -1.67 6.01 -3.23
C GLY A 306 -1.05 4.90 -2.37
N LEU A 307 -0.02 5.25 -1.61
CA LEU A 307 0.65 4.34 -0.67
C LEU A 307 0.32 4.66 0.78
N GLY A 308 0.26 3.62 1.60
CA GLY A 308 0.03 3.71 3.04
C GLY A 308 0.00 2.32 3.65
N LEU A 309 -1.01 2.03 4.46
CA LEU A 309 -1.32 0.69 4.99
C LEU A 309 -1.99 -0.19 3.92
N GLY A 310 -1.42 -0.25 2.73
CA GLY A 310 -1.95 -0.88 1.55
C GLY A 310 -2.09 0.13 0.41
N PHE A 311 -2.97 -0.17 -0.55
CA PHE A 311 -3.28 0.74 -1.64
C PHE A 311 -4.36 1.73 -1.20
N ASP A 312 -3.99 3.01 -1.21
CA ASP A 312 -4.91 4.11 -0.98
C ASP A 312 -5.27 4.79 -2.33
N ARG A 313 -6.26 5.67 -2.31
CA ARG A 313 -6.55 6.53 -3.46
C ARG A 313 -5.50 7.66 -3.58
N PRO A 314 -5.24 8.15 -4.82
CA PRO A 314 -5.87 7.73 -6.08
C PRO A 314 -5.29 6.43 -6.63
N VAL A 315 -6.05 5.75 -7.51
CA VAL A 315 -5.56 4.66 -8.35
C VAL A 315 -5.73 5.08 -9.80
N VAL A 316 -4.63 5.39 -10.47
CA VAL A 316 -4.65 5.92 -11.84
C VAL A 316 -4.32 4.81 -12.84
N THR A 317 -5.28 4.49 -13.68
CA THR A 317 -5.15 3.47 -14.73
C THR A 317 -5.59 4.03 -16.07
N ARG A 318 -5.21 3.37 -17.16
CA ARG A 318 -5.67 3.70 -18.53
C ARG A 318 -7.20 3.73 -18.66
N GLN A 319 -7.89 2.98 -17.82
CA GLN A 319 -9.36 2.91 -17.80
C GLN A 319 -9.93 3.68 -16.60
N LEU A 320 -9.31 4.80 -16.24
CA LEU A 320 -9.73 5.62 -15.12
C LEU A 320 -11.19 6.09 -15.29
N PRO A 321 -12.10 5.79 -14.35
CA PRO A 321 -13.46 6.33 -14.39
C PRO A 321 -13.43 7.85 -14.38
N ARG A 322 -14.40 8.50 -15.06
CA ARG A 322 -14.46 9.96 -15.17
C ARG A 322 -14.40 10.67 -13.81
N THR A 323 -15.12 10.15 -12.81
CA THR A 323 -15.12 10.69 -11.44
C THR A 323 -13.75 10.63 -10.78
N ALA A 324 -12.99 9.55 -11.00
CA ALA A 324 -11.64 9.42 -10.47
C ALA A 324 -10.62 10.25 -11.27
N ALA A 325 -10.89 10.54 -12.55
CA ALA A 325 -10.04 11.42 -13.37
C ALA A 325 -10.07 12.88 -12.86
N GLU A 326 -11.17 13.32 -12.26
CA GLU A 326 -11.36 14.65 -11.69
C GLU A 326 -10.81 14.77 -10.27
N GLU A 327 -10.46 13.65 -9.61
CA GLU A 327 -9.82 13.64 -8.29
C GLU A 327 -8.50 14.40 -8.36
N ARG A 328 -8.28 15.28 -7.36
CA ARG A 328 -7.10 16.15 -7.33
C ARG A 328 -6.08 15.63 -6.35
N LEU A 329 -4.82 15.81 -6.71
CA LEU A 329 -3.70 15.56 -5.82
C LEU A 329 -3.64 16.63 -4.74
N GLU A 330 -3.50 16.21 -3.48
CA GLU A 330 -3.47 17.10 -2.33
C GLU A 330 -2.13 16.95 -1.57
N PRO A 331 -1.64 18.02 -0.94
CA PRO A 331 -0.48 17.94 -0.06
C PRO A 331 -0.66 16.86 1.02
N GLY A 332 0.39 16.06 1.22
CA GLY A 332 0.38 14.91 2.13
C GLY A 332 0.00 13.59 1.48
N MET A 333 -0.45 13.57 0.22
CA MET A 333 -0.58 12.32 -0.52
C MET A 333 0.79 11.73 -0.86
N VAL A 334 0.93 10.42 -0.69
CA VAL A 334 2.12 9.67 -1.11
C VAL A 334 1.71 8.70 -2.22
N LEU A 335 2.41 8.75 -3.33
CA LEU A 335 2.08 7.98 -4.54
C LEU A 335 3.25 7.12 -4.98
N ALA A 336 3.01 5.85 -5.31
CA ALA A 336 3.92 5.09 -6.16
C ALA A 336 3.59 5.42 -7.62
N VAL A 337 4.54 5.99 -8.36
CA VAL A 337 4.37 6.45 -9.74
C VAL A 337 5.27 5.64 -10.65
N THR A 338 4.73 5.14 -11.76
CA THR A 338 5.44 4.28 -12.70
C THR A 338 5.50 4.89 -14.08
N ALA A 339 6.72 5.13 -14.60
CA ALA A 339 6.98 5.28 -16.02
C ALA A 339 7.25 3.90 -16.63
N HIS A 340 6.55 3.56 -17.72
CA HIS A 340 6.70 2.28 -18.41
C HIS A 340 6.66 2.50 -19.92
N VAL A 341 7.75 2.13 -20.57
CA VAL A 341 7.93 2.32 -22.01
C VAL A 341 8.18 0.96 -22.68
N LEU A 342 7.43 0.68 -23.73
CA LEU A 342 7.56 -0.55 -24.50
C LEU A 342 8.40 -0.32 -25.75
N GLY A 343 9.34 -1.22 -26.00
CA GLY A 343 10.00 -1.39 -27.29
C GLY A 343 9.28 -2.40 -28.15
N ARG A 344 9.41 -2.28 -29.46
CA ARG A 344 8.72 -3.16 -30.39
C ARG A 344 9.21 -4.61 -30.28
N ASP A 345 10.54 -4.83 -30.14
CA ASP A 345 11.18 -6.15 -30.01
C ASP A 345 12.30 -6.16 -28.93
N THR A 346 12.50 -5.07 -28.21
CA THR A 346 13.58 -4.86 -27.25
C THR A 346 13.13 -4.97 -25.78
N GLY A 347 11.88 -5.38 -25.55
CA GLY A 347 11.33 -5.48 -24.22
C GLY A 347 10.76 -4.15 -23.69
N ALA A 348 10.88 -3.90 -22.40
CA ALA A 348 10.36 -2.72 -21.75
C ALA A 348 11.36 -2.12 -20.75
N VAL A 349 11.29 -0.81 -20.58
CA VAL A 349 11.95 -0.10 -19.48
C VAL A 349 10.89 0.45 -18.55
N SER A 350 11.02 0.13 -17.26
CA SER A 350 10.16 0.63 -16.19
C SER A 350 10.97 1.33 -15.13
N ARG A 351 10.44 2.45 -14.65
CA ARG A 351 10.91 3.17 -13.47
C ARG A 351 9.71 3.43 -12.56
N LYS A 352 9.76 2.94 -11.32
CA LYS A 352 8.76 3.20 -10.28
C LYS A 352 9.45 3.90 -9.12
N ASP A 353 8.93 5.02 -8.71
CA ASP A 353 9.40 5.78 -7.56
C ASP A 353 8.23 6.21 -6.69
N VAL A 354 8.53 6.55 -5.43
CA VAL A 354 7.54 7.07 -4.48
C VAL A 354 7.69 8.57 -4.36
N VAL A 355 6.57 9.27 -4.54
CA VAL A 355 6.47 10.72 -4.56
C VAL A 355 5.54 11.20 -3.46
N LEU A 356 5.99 12.10 -2.61
CA LEU A 356 5.17 12.87 -1.68
C LEU A 356 4.73 14.17 -2.38
N VAL A 357 3.44 14.40 -2.43
CA VAL A 357 2.89 15.69 -2.87
C VAL A 357 3.03 16.68 -1.71
N THR A 358 3.85 17.71 -1.89
CA THR A 358 4.01 18.79 -0.89
C THR A 358 3.34 20.08 -1.37
N PRO A 359 3.11 21.07 -0.49
CA PRO A 359 2.59 22.39 -0.92
C PRO A 359 3.44 23.06 -2.01
N ASP A 360 4.75 22.79 -2.01
CA ASP A 360 5.73 23.40 -2.93
C ASP A 360 5.94 22.57 -4.22
N GLY A 361 5.34 21.38 -4.30
CA GLY A 361 5.44 20.46 -5.44
C GLY A 361 5.80 19.02 -5.04
N PRO A 362 6.19 18.17 -6.00
CA PRO A 362 6.54 16.79 -5.73
C PRO A 362 7.90 16.64 -5.04
N GLU A 363 7.95 15.87 -3.97
CA GLU A 363 9.17 15.43 -3.30
C GLU A 363 9.40 13.94 -3.56
N LEU A 364 10.56 13.59 -4.10
CA LEU A 364 10.92 12.19 -4.35
C LEU A 364 11.40 11.54 -3.04
N LEU A 365 10.74 10.45 -2.62
CA LEU A 365 11.10 9.71 -1.41
C LEU A 365 12.07 8.56 -1.66
N THR A 366 12.23 8.12 -2.91
CA THR A 366 13.13 7.06 -3.34
C THR A 366 14.47 7.61 -3.79
N SER A 367 15.56 6.88 -3.53
CA SER A 367 16.93 7.28 -3.85
C SER A 367 17.70 6.24 -4.68
N SER A 368 17.10 5.05 -4.92
CA SER A 368 17.75 3.99 -5.68
C SER A 368 18.25 4.45 -7.04
N PRO A 369 19.49 4.15 -7.40
CA PRO A 369 20.02 4.47 -8.71
C PRO A 369 19.23 3.74 -9.80
N HIS A 370 19.24 4.30 -10.98
CA HIS A 370 18.74 3.68 -12.20
C HIS A 370 19.87 3.62 -13.22
N TRP A 371 19.79 2.65 -14.12
CA TRP A 371 20.78 2.54 -15.16
C TRP A 371 20.69 3.74 -16.12
N GLN A 372 21.83 4.30 -16.44
CA GLN A 372 21.97 5.40 -17.41
C GLN A 372 22.85 4.92 -18.57
N PRO A 373 22.38 5.06 -19.82
CA PRO A 373 23.08 4.60 -21.00
C PRO A 373 24.34 5.40 -21.34
#